data_08835fec7012110605eee9440c667247
#
_entry.id   08835fec7012110605eee9440c667247
#
_cell.length_a   1.000
_cell.length_b   1.000
_cell.length_c   1.000
_cell.angle_alpha   90.00
_cell.angle_beta   90.00
_cell.angle_gamma   90.00
#
_symmetry.space_group_name_H-M   'P 1'
#
loop_
_entity.id
_entity.type
_entity.pdbx_description
1 polymer ?
#
loop_
_entity_poly.entity_id
_entity_poly.type
_entity_poly.pdbx_seq_one_letter_code
_entity_poly.pdbx_strand_id
1 'polypeptide(L)'
;MEFSSYAKKASRLKELIVELHNYPDFYRQDVEVYGIQLDSRMIKKGDLFIACRGRNRDAREFVKTAIDAGAIAVCVDADDNWRPVQIIDGVPVVAIDNLAENVSLIAGRFYDHPSDELCLIGITGTNGKTSCCHFVAQIFESAGLRAGTIGTLGISMVSENEYFSNPGDLTTPDSVHIQKGLRMLRNAGARVAVIEMSSIGLDQHRGAALKFNSAVFTNLTRDHLEYHGDMLDYARCKKSLFSAGGLESAVVNLDDPFSGEIIKELDPDVKLWTYSKKYPAASIYADKV
;
A
#
# COMPACT_ATOMS: atom_id res chain seq x y z
N MET A 1 4.98 -0.57 25.23
CA MET A 1 5.96 0.48 24.80
C MET A 1 5.19 1.63 24.17
N GLU A 2 5.44 2.86 24.58
CA GLU A 2 4.71 4.00 24.01
C GLU A 2 5.09 4.22 22.55
N PHE A 3 4.09 4.20 21.68
CA PHE A 3 4.23 4.39 20.21
C PHE A 3 4.73 5.79 19.80
N SER A 4 4.98 6.68 20.76
CA SER A 4 5.45 8.06 20.52
C SER A 4 6.91 8.13 20.04
N SER A 5 7.72 7.08 20.26
CA SER A 5 9.15 7.09 19.92
C SER A 5 9.44 6.84 18.42
N TYR A 6 8.43 6.46 17.64
CA TYR A 6 8.57 6.20 16.21
C TYR A 6 8.15 7.39 15.32
N ALA A 7 7.88 8.56 15.93
CA ALA A 7 7.55 9.75 15.18
C ALA A 7 8.74 10.15 14.29
N LYS A 8 8.49 10.24 12.99
CA LYS A 8 9.49 10.74 12.06
C LYS A 8 9.79 12.21 12.36
N LYS A 9 11.05 12.61 12.17
CA LYS A 9 11.46 14.01 12.00
C LYS A 9 10.70 14.60 10.79
N ALA A 10 10.31 15.88 10.89
CA ALA A 10 9.64 16.60 9.81
C ALA A 10 10.30 16.40 8.44
N SER A 11 9.49 16.34 7.40
CA SER A 11 9.95 16.31 6.00
C SER A 11 9.54 17.59 5.29
N ARG A 12 10.34 18.05 4.35
CA ARG A 12 9.99 19.21 3.52
C ARG A 12 8.96 18.83 2.47
N LEU A 13 7.93 19.63 2.32
CA LEU A 13 6.86 19.39 1.34
C LEU A 13 7.44 19.18 -0.07
N LYS A 14 8.41 19.98 -0.49
CA LYS A 14 9.08 19.83 -1.79
C LYS A 14 9.73 18.48 -2.02
N GLU A 15 10.26 17.84 -0.95
CA GLU A 15 10.88 16.52 -1.03
C GLU A 15 9.82 15.42 -1.18
N LEU A 16 8.64 15.64 -0.59
CA LEU A 16 7.53 14.69 -0.66
C LEU A 16 6.88 14.64 -2.05
N ILE A 17 6.79 15.80 -2.73
CA ILE A 17 6.08 15.94 -4.01
C ILE A 17 7.01 16.26 -5.19
N VAL A 18 8.32 16.08 -5.04
CA VAL A 18 9.29 16.28 -6.11
C VAL A 18 8.89 15.43 -7.33
N GLU A 19 9.01 16.01 -8.54
CA GLU A 19 8.63 15.41 -9.82
C GLU A 19 7.11 15.15 -10.02
N LEU A 20 6.27 15.38 -9.00
CA LEU A 20 4.83 15.21 -9.11
C LEU A 20 4.12 16.50 -9.56
N HIS A 21 4.85 17.58 -9.73
CA HIS A 21 4.35 18.87 -10.20
C HIS A 21 5.38 19.59 -11.07
N ASN A 22 4.90 20.43 -12.01
CA ASN A 22 5.74 21.19 -12.95
C ASN A 22 5.75 22.68 -12.60
N TYR A 23 5.86 23.07 -11.31
CA TYR A 23 5.75 24.47 -10.87
C TYR A 23 7.06 25.01 -10.33
N PRO A 24 7.83 25.78 -11.14
CA PRO A 24 9.16 26.27 -10.74
C PRO A 24 9.13 27.22 -9.53
N ASP A 25 8.04 27.94 -9.32
CA ASP A 25 7.91 28.91 -8.20
C ASP A 25 7.41 28.29 -6.88
N PHE A 26 7.10 26.99 -6.87
CA PHE A 26 6.62 26.28 -5.67
C PHE A 26 7.62 26.35 -4.50
N TYR A 27 8.92 26.38 -4.78
CA TYR A 27 9.98 26.37 -3.76
C TYR A 27 9.90 27.54 -2.76
N ARG A 28 9.18 28.62 -3.05
CA ARG A 28 8.94 29.73 -2.13
C ARG A 28 7.91 29.41 -1.05
N GLN A 29 7.14 28.34 -1.24
CA GLN A 29 6.03 27.90 -0.37
C GLN A 29 6.38 26.63 0.41
N ASP A 30 7.65 26.24 0.46
CA ASP A 30 8.11 25.00 1.08
C ASP A 30 7.95 25.05 2.61
N VAL A 31 7.22 24.09 3.16
CA VAL A 31 6.92 23.98 4.58
C VAL A 31 7.38 22.63 5.14
N GLU A 32 7.55 22.57 6.47
CA GLU A 32 7.85 21.33 7.19
C GLU A 32 6.56 20.60 7.53
N VAL A 33 6.46 19.33 7.07
CA VAL A 33 5.34 18.42 7.28
C VAL A 33 5.68 17.45 8.39
N TYR A 34 4.80 17.31 9.39
CA TYR A 34 5.00 16.47 10.58
C TYR A 34 4.17 15.19 10.55
N GLY A 35 3.19 15.08 9.68
CA GLY A 35 2.35 13.91 9.47
C GLY A 35 1.62 13.97 8.12
N ILE A 36 1.01 12.87 7.72
CA ILE A 36 0.19 12.78 6.49
C ILE A 36 -1.17 12.19 6.84
N GLN A 37 -2.25 12.78 6.33
CA GLN A 37 -3.62 12.32 6.52
C GLN A 37 -4.41 12.32 5.22
N LEU A 38 -5.25 11.30 5.05
CA LEU A 38 -6.26 11.20 3.99
C LEU A 38 -7.67 11.56 4.49
N ASP A 39 -7.86 11.62 5.81
CA ASP A 39 -9.11 11.99 6.46
C ASP A 39 -8.95 13.33 7.17
N SER A 40 -9.72 14.34 6.73
CA SER A 40 -9.68 15.69 7.31
C SER A 40 -10.01 15.73 8.81
N ARG A 41 -10.76 14.74 9.32
CA ARG A 41 -11.12 14.61 10.74
C ARG A 41 -9.95 14.18 11.62
N MET A 42 -8.91 13.60 11.01
CA MET A 42 -7.71 13.09 11.69
C MET A 42 -6.54 14.08 11.64
N ILE A 43 -6.73 15.22 11.01
CA ILE A 43 -5.69 16.26 10.88
C ILE A 43 -5.23 16.75 12.26
N LYS A 44 -3.93 16.80 12.41
CA LYS A 44 -3.23 17.45 13.53
C LYS A 44 -2.45 18.66 13.00
N LYS A 45 -2.12 19.58 13.89
CA LYS A 45 -1.32 20.75 13.53
C LYS A 45 0.02 20.32 12.89
N GLY A 46 0.26 20.82 11.68
CA GLY A 46 1.47 20.52 10.91
C GLY A 46 1.38 19.32 9.98
N ASP A 47 0.21 18.67 9.86
CA ASP A 47 0.00 17.58 8.90
C ASP A 47 -0.16 18.09 7.46
N LEU A 48 0.26 17.26 6.52
CA LEU A 48 -0.12 17.34 5.11
C LEU A 48 -1.47 16.63 4.93
N PHE A 49 -2.47 17.32 4.40
CA PHE A 49 -3.71 16.71 3.95
C PHE A 49 -3.62 16.32 2.49
N ILE A 50 -3.91 15.05 2.16
CA ILE A 50 -3.98 14.56 0.78
C ILE A 50 -5.45 14.34 0.42
N ALA A 51 -5.98 15.22 -0.43
CA ALA A 51 -7.38 15.29 -0.81
C ALA A 51 -7.62 14.70 -2.20
N CYS A 52 -7.68 13.35 -2.27
CA CYS A 52 -7.95 12.64 -3.50
C CYS A 52 -9.42 12.71 -3.90
N ARG A 53 -9.67 12.67 -5.20
CA ARG A 53 -11.00 12.48 -5.77
C ARG A 53 -11.35 10.98 -5.69
N GLY A 54 -12.21 10.61 -4.75
CA GLY A 54 -12.69 9.25 -4.59
C GLY A 54 -13.91 8.94 -5.47
N ARG A 55 -14.24 7.64 -5.63
CA ARG A 55 -15.43 7.21 -6.39
C ARG A 55 -16.75 7.71 -5.80
N ASN A 56 -16.88 7.69 -4.47
CA ASN A 56 -18.12 8.00 -3.75
C ASN A 56 -18.08 9.36 -3.04
N ARG A 57 -16.92 9.92 -2.83
CA ARG A 57 -16.74 11.18 -2.12
C ARG A 57 -15.50 11.89 -2.64
N ASP A 58 -15.62 13.17 -2.86
CA ASP A 58 -14.51 14.03 -3.25
C ASP A 58 -13.88 14.67 -1.99
N ALA A 59 -12.65 14.24 -1.64
CA ALA A 59 -12.00 14.75 -0.45
C ALA A 59 -11.59 16.23 -0.56
N ARG A 60 -11.60 16.80 -1.77
CA ARG A 60 -11.29 18.23 -2.01
C ARG A 60 -12.32 19.17 -1.40
N GLU A 61 -13.55 18.71 -1.16
CA GLU A 61 -14.58 19.46 -0.42
C GLU A 61 -14.16 19.77 1.02
N PHE A 62 -13.21 19.01 1.58
CA PHE A 62 -12.75 19.15 2.96
C PHE A 62 -11.44 19.94 3.10
N VAL A 63 -10.91 20.55 2.03
CA VAL A 63 -9.68 21.34 2.06
C VAL A 63 -9.73 22.42 3.13
N LYS A 64 -10.81 23.22 3.13
CA LYS A 64 -10.98 24.29 4.13
C LYS A 64 -11.06 23.73 5.55
N THR A 65 -11.80 22.64 5.76
CA THR A 65 -11.91 21.98 7.07
C THR A 65 -10.54 21.48 7.57
N ALA A 66 -9.72 20.89 6.68
CA ALA A 66 -8.39 20.44 7.02
C ALA A 66 -7.45 21.59 7.39
N ILE A 67 -7.51 22.71 6.66
CA ILE A 67 -6.74 23.92 6.97
C ILE A 67 -7.13 24.46 8.35
N ASP A 68 -8.43 24.59 8.63
CA ASP A 68 -8.94 25.06 9.92
C ASP A 68 -8.57 24.13 11.08
N ALA A 69 -8.40 22.83 10.81
CA ALA A 69 -7.91 21.84 11.78
C ALA A 69 -6.38 21.86 11.98
N GLY A 70 -5.64 22.62 11.17
CA GLY A 70 -4.20 22.84 11.32
C GLY A 70 -3.31 22.16 10.29
N ALA A 71 -3.85 21.74 9.14
CA ALA A 71 -3.02 21.30 8.02
C ALA A 71 -2.04 22.40 7.62
N ILE A 72 -0.76 22.05 7.45
CA ILE A 72 0.29 23.01 7.06
C ILE A 72 0.45 23.07 5.54
N ALA A 73 -0.03 22.06 4.84
CA ALA A 73 -0.07 21.96 3.39
C ALA A 73 -1.21 21.04 2.94
N VAL A 74 -1.65 21.19 1.70
CA VAL A 74 -2.64 20.32 1.08
C VAL A 74 -2.18 19.92 -0.31
N CYS A 75 -2.30 18.62 -0.65
CA CYS A 75 -2.26 18.14 -2.03
C CYS A 75 -3.68 17.79 -2.48
N VAL A 76 -4.05 18.21 -3.68
CA VAL A 76 -5.37 17.94 -4.28
C VAL A 76 -5.22 17.30 -5.65
N ASP A 77 -6.18 16.46 -6.06
CA ASP A 77 -6.26 16.04 -7.47
C ASP A 77 -6.46 17.24 -8.37
N ALA A 78 -5.61 17.39 -9.39
CA ALA A 78 -5.68 18.46 -10.36
C ALA A 78 -6.94 18.35 -11.24
N ASP A 79 -7.57 19.47 -11.51
CA ASP A 79 -8.61 19.66 -12.52
C ASP A 79 -8.75 21.16 -12.87
N ASP A 80 -9.72 21.51 -13.72
CA ASP A 80 -9.94 22.89 -14.17
C ASP A 80 -10.27 23.89 -13.03
N ASN A 81 -10.71 23.40 -11.87
CA ASN A 81 -11.06 24.21 -10.72
C ASN A 81 -9.88 24.44 -9.77
N TRP A 82 -8.87 23.58 -9.82
CA TRP A 82 -7.71 23.64 -8.95
C TRP A 82 -6.49 24.13 -9.75
N ARG A 83 -6.01 25.33 -9.38
CA ARG A 83 -4.77 25.87 -9.96
C ARG A 83 -3.58 25.05 -9.50
N PRO A 84 -2.49 25.09 -10.27
CA PRO A 84 -1.28 24.36 -9.93
C PRO A 84 -0.80 24.54 -8.50
N VAL A 85 -0.71 25.79 -8.04
CA VAL A 85 -0.41 26.16 -6.65
C VAL A 85 -1.26 27.36 -6.28
N GLN A 86 -1.90 27.31 -5.14
CA GLN A 86 -2.63 28.43 -4.56
C GLN A 86 -2.41 28.50 -3.06
N ILE A 87 -2.60 29.68 -2.49
CA ILE A 87 -2.54 29.87 -1.05
C ILE A 87 -3.96 30.11 -0.54
N ILE A 88 -4.40 29.27 0.39
CA ILE A 88 -5.70 29.40 1.06
C ILE A 88 -5.40 29.59 2.55
N ASP A 89 -5.78 30.73 3.10
CA ASP A 89 -5.54 31.12 4.50
C ASP A 89 -4.09 30.95 4.95
N GLY A 90 -3.15 31.25 4.06
CA GLY A 90 -1.70 31.13 4.31
C GLY A 90 -1.14 29.72 4.14
N VAL A 91 -1.96 28.73 3.79
CA VAL A 91 -1.57 27.32 3.58
C VAL A 91 -1.40 27.04 2.09
N PRO A 92 -0.26 26.45 1.65
CA PRO A 92 -0.05 26.03 0.27
C PRO A 92 -0.95 24.84 -0.07
N VAL A 93 -1.68 24.97 -1.19
CA VAL A 93 -2.50 23.93 -1.80
C VAL A 93 -1.91 23.64 -3.17
N VAL A 94 -1.44 22.41 -3.38
CA VAL A 94 -0.75 21.97 -4.59
C VAL A 94 -1.61 20.98 -5.33
N ALA A 95 -1.93 21.28 -6.59
CA ALA A 95 -2.62 20.34 -7.46
C ALA A 95 -1.63 19.38 -8.11
N ILE A 96 -1.93 18.09 -8.04
CA ILE A 96 -1.10 16.99 -8.57
C ILE A 96 -1.98 16.13 -9.47
N ASP A 97 -1.49 15.85 -10.67
CA ASP A 97 -2.16 14.95 -11.61
C ASP A 97 -2.16 13.51 -11.06
N ASN A 98 -3.29 12.82 -11.18
CA ASN A 98 -3.45 11.44 -10.71
C ASN A 98 -2.98 11.24 -9.26
N LEU A 99 -3.35 12.15 -8.37
CA LEU A 99 -2.88 12.17 -6.98
C LEU A 99 -3.09 10.82 -6.29
N ALA A 100 -4.21 10.14 -6.54
CA ALA A 100 -4.52 8.84 -5.93
C ALA A 100 -3.44 7.77 -6.22
N GLU A 101 -2.83 7.77 -7.42
CA GLU A 101 -1.75 6.86 -7.80
C GLU A 101 -0.44 7.23 -7.10
N ASN A 102 -0.28 8.50 -6.71
CA ASN A 102 0.93 9.07 -6.12
C ASN A 102 0.93 9.07 -4.58
N VAL A 103 -0.20 8.79 -3.91
CA VAL A 103 -0.28 8.77 -2.43
C VAL A 103 0.74 7.82 -1.83
N SER A 104 0.89 6.62 -2.40
CA SER A 104 1.85 5.61 -1.91
C SER A 104 3.29 6.11 -2.01
N LEU A 105 3.64 6.86 -3.06
CA LEU A 105 4.97 7.46 -3.24
C LEU A 105 5.22 8.59 -2.25
N ILE A 106 4.26 9.51 -2.10
CA ILE A 106 4.35 10.63 -1.14
C ILE A 106 4.53 10.09 0.29
N ALA A 107 3.71 9.10 0.67
CA ALA A 107 3.82 8.45 1.97
C ALA A 107 5.15 7.67 2.10
N GLY A 108 5.60 6.99 1.05
CA GLY A 108 6.89 6.31 1.01
C GLY A 108 8.05 7.25 1.30
N ARG A 109 8.10 8.40 0.64
CA ARG A 109 9.09 9.46 0.90
C ARG A 109 9.01 9.98 2.34
N PHE A 110 7.81 10.19 2.84
CA PHE A 110 7.61 10.63 4.23
C PHE A 110 8.08 9.58 5.24
N TYR A 111 7.91 8.29 5.01
CA TYR A 111 8.31 7.20 5.91
C TYR A 111 9.67 6.56 5.55
N ASP A 112 10.49 7.18 4.67
CA ASP A 112 11.82 6.74 4.24
C ASP A 112 11.81 5.38 3.53
N HIS A 113 10.86 5.18 2.61
CA HIS A 113 10.75 4.00 1.74
C HIS A 113 10.98 2.67 2.47
N PRO A 114 10.19 2.35 3.51
CA PRO A 114 10.48 1.20 4.37
C PRO A 114 10.46 -0.15 3.65
N SER A 115 9.78 -0.26 2.50
CA SER A 115 9.81 -1.48 1.66
C SER A 115 11.17 -1.78 1.05
N ASP A 116 12.08 -0.80 0.95
CA ASP A 116 13.42 -1.03 0.38
C ASP A 116 14.35 -1.78 1.35
N GLU A 117 14.02 -1.76 2.64
CA GLU A 117 14.81 -2.38 3.69
C GLU A 117 14.19 -3.70 4.22
N LEU A 118 13.02 -4.08 3.72
CA LEU A 118 12.27 -5.28 4.11
C LEU A 118 12.15 -6.24 2.93
N CYS A 119 12.24 -7.55 3.19
CA CYS A 119 11.74 -8.52 2.24
C CYS A 119 10.20 -8.48 2.27
N LEU A 120 9.59 -7.85 1.26
CA LEU A 120 8.15 -7.63 1.21
C LEU A 120 7.45 -8.68 0.34
N ILE A 121 6.47 -9.37 0.94
CA ILE A 121 5.67 -10.40 0.29
C ILE A 121 4.22 -9.95 0.18
N GLY A 122 3.71 -9.79 -1.03
CA GLY A 122 2.31 -9.47 -1.30
C GLY A 122 1.48 -10.73 -1.54
N ILE A 123 0.35 -10.87 -0.85
CA ILE A 123 -0.55 -12.01 -1.04
C ILE A 123 -1.91 -11.53 -1.54
N THR A 124 -2.31 -12.02 -2.71
CA THR A 124 -3.62 -11.73 -3.30
C THR A 124 -4.40 -13.01 -3.60
N GLY A 125 -5.68 -12.85 -3.83
CA GLY A 125 -6.65 -13.90 -4.13
C GLY A 125 -8.03 -13.56 -3.55
N THR A 126 -9.04 -14.36 -3.82
CA THR A 126 -10.36 -14.18 -3.21
C THR A 126 -10.32 -14.62 -1.76
N ASN A 127 -9.89 -15.85 -1.49
CA ASN A 127 -9.85 -16.47 -0.17
C ASN A 127 -8.42 -16.84 0.25
N GLY A 128 -8.20 -16.95 1.55
CA GLY A 128 -6.95 -17.48 2.11
C GLY A 128 -5.84 -16.45 2.30
N LYS A 129 -6.01 -15.19 1.93
CA LYS A 129 -5.00 -14.13 2.10
C LYS A 129 -4.49 -14.03 3.54
N THR A 130 -5.40 -13.82 4.48
CA THR A 130 -5.09 -13.66 5.91
C THR A 130 -4.34 -14.87 6.47
N SER A 131 -4.88 -16.08 6.22
CA SER A 131 -4.24 -17.31 6.70
C SER A 131 -2.84 -17.50 6.10
N CYS A 132 -2.69 -17.29 4.79
CA CYS A 132 -1.38 -17.38 4.12
C CYS A 132 -0.40 -16.32 4.65
N CYS A 133 -0.85 -15.07 4.89
CA CYS A 133 0.00 -14.04 5.48
C CYS A 133 0.58 -14.48 6.82
N HIS A 134 -0.27 -15.00 7.70
CA HIS A 134 0.18 -15.46 9.01
C HIS A 134 1.06 -16.70 8.94
N PHE A 135 0.74 -17.69 8.09
CA PHE A 135 1.58 -18.88 7.93
C PHE A 135 2.95 -18.53 7.38
N VAL A 136 3.02 -17.70 6.35
CA VAL A 136 4.29 -17.26 5.76
C VAL A 136 5.13 -16.50 6.80
N ALA A 137 4.53 -15.55 7.52
CA ALA A 137 5.25 -14.80 8.56
C ALA A 137 5.76 -15.74 9.69
N GLN A 138 4.95 -16.71 10.14
CA GLN A 138 5.38 -17.71 11.13
C GLN A 138 6.53 -18.59 10.64
N ILE A 139 6.52 -18.98 9.36
CA ILE A 139 7.61 -19.78 8.77
C ILE A 139 8.92 -18.99 8.80
N PHE A 140 8.90 -17.71 8.41
CA PHE A 140 10.10 -16.86 8.48
C PHE A 140 10.58 -16.65 9.91
N GLU A 141 9.68 -16.41 10.85
CA GLU A 141 10.02 -16.28 12.26
C GLU A 141 10.66 -17.57 12.81
N SER A 142 10.10 -18.73 12.45
CA SER A 142 10.66 -20.04 12.83
C SER A 142 12.03 -20.32 12.21
N ALA A 143 12.33 -19.68 11.06
CA ALA A 143 13.64 -19.71 10.41
C ALA A 143 14.64 -18.68 10.98
N GLY A 144 14.26 -17.94 12.04
CA GLY A 144 15.09 -16.93 12.70
C GLY A 144 15.08 -15.56 12.02
N LEU A 145 14.16 -15.31 11.10
CA LEU A 145 13.96 -14.03 10.45
C LEU A 145 12.71 -13.34 11.03
N ARG A 146 12.92 -12.29 11.82
CA ARG A 146 11.80 -11.53 12.41
C ARG A 146 10.84 -11.07 11.34
N ALA A 147 9.57 -11.41 11.50
CA ALA A 147 8.52 -11.19 10.51
C ALA A 147 7.31 -10.46 11.09
N GLY A 148 6.70 -9.61 10.26
CA GLY A 148 5.44 -8.95 10.59
C GLY A 148 4.40 -9.10 9.49
N THR A 149 3.16 -8.79 9.83
CA THR A 149 2.01 -8.82 8.90
C THR A 149 1.29 -7.49 8.84
N ILE A 150 0.72 -7.19 7.67
CA ILE A 150 -0.22 -6.08 7.46
C ILE A 150 -1.45 -6.63 6.72
N GLY A 151 -2.62 -6.51 7.31
CA GLY A 151 -3.84 -7.04 6.69
C GLY A 151 -5.09 -6.87 7.54
N THR A 152 -6.05 -7.75 7.32
CA THR A 152 -7.37 -7.75 7.98
C THR A 152 -7.29 -7.71 9.51
N LEU A 153 -6.30 -8.37 10.09
CA LEU A 153 -6.10 -8.41 11.55
C LEU A 153 -5.21 -7.26 12.06
N GLY A 154 -4.87 -6.30 11.22
CA GLY A 154 -4.04 -5.16 11.61
C GLY A 154 -2.57 -5.32 11.23
N ILE A 155 -1.73 -4.58 11.94
CA ILE A 155 -0.28 -4.59 11.80
C ILE A 155 0.29 -5.28 13.03
N SER A 156 1.08 -6.35 12.85
CA SER A 156 1.62 -7.11 13.97
C SER A 156 3.03 -7.66 13.68
N MET A 157 3.81 -7.83 14.75
CA MET A 157 5.01 -8.68 14.75
C MET A 157 4.62 -10.06 15.25
N VAL A 158 5.10 -11.12 14.58
CA VAL A 158 4.81 -12.51 14.99
C VAL A 158 5.36 -12.82 16.38
N SER A 159 6.60 -12.41 16.65
CA SER A 159 7.30 -12.69 17.92
C SER A 159 6.67 -12.02 19.15
N GLU A 160 5.98 -10.92 18.98
CA GLU A 160 5.48 -10.13 20.10
C GLU A 160 4.02 -10.45 20.46
N ASN A 161 3.33 -11.17 19.56
CA ASN A 161 1.90 -11.50 19.69
C ASN A 161 1.03 -10.24 19.95
N GLU A 162 1.55 -9.08 19.56
CA GLU A 162 0.93 -7.76 19.75
C GLU A 162 0.55 -7.14 18.41
N TYR A 163 -0.65 -6.56 18.36
CA TYR A 163 -1.11 -5.78 17.23
C TYR A 163 -0.74 -4.32 17.43
N PHE A 164 0.06 -3.75 16.54
CA PHE A 164 0.46 -2.35 16.58
C PHE A 164 -0.67 -1.38 16.23
N SER A 165 -1.58 -1.80 15.39
CA SER A 165 -2.80 -1.05 15.08
C SER A 165 -3.87 -1.95 14.51
N ASN A 166 -5.12 -1.59 14.75
CA ASN A 166 -6.26 -2.15 14.00
C ASN A 166 -6.49 -1.25 12.77
N PRO A 167 -6.36 -1.72 11.53
CA PRO A 167 -6.57 -0.91 10.33
C PRO A 167 -8.04 -0.57 10.06
N GLY A 168 -8.93 -0.88 10.96
CA GLY A 168 -10.37 -0.76 10.74
C GLY A 168 -10.91 -1.90 9.85
N ASP A 169 -11.95 -1.60 9.05
CA ASP A 169 -12.66 -2.63 8.26
C ASP A 169 -11.99 -2.99 6.92
N LEU A 170 -10.76 -2.53 6.67
CA LEU A 170 -10.09 -2.72 5.38
C LEU A 170 -9.06 -3.85 5.44
N THR A 171 -9.22 -4.85 4.57
CA THR A 171 -8.22 -5.93 4.39
C THR A 171 -6.84 -5.37 4.00
N THR A 172 -6.82 -4.42 3.07
CA THR A 172 -5.61 -3.67 2.71
C THR A 172 -5.81 -2.25 3.20
N PRO A 173 -5.03 -1.75 4.16
CA PRO A 173 -5.10 -0.36 4.60
C PRO A 173 -4.83 0.63 3.47
N ASP A 174 -5.12 1.90 3.67
CA ASP A 174 -4.71 2.93 2.71
C ASP A 174 -3.19 3.09 2.64
N SER A 175 -2.71 3.77 1.60
CA SER A 175 -1.28 3.91 1.31
C SER A 175 -0.48 4.52 2.45
N VAL A 176 -1.04 5.49 3.18
CA VAL A 176 -0.37 6.15 4.31
C VAL A 176 -0.20 5.17 5.47
N HIS A 177 -1.26 4.42 5.79
CA HIS A 177 -1.23 3.41 6.84
C HIS A 177 -0.30 2.24 6.50
N ILE A 178 -0.23 1.81 5.23
CA ILE A 178 0.71 0.77 4.79
C ILE A 178 2.14 1.23 5.00
N GLN A 179 2.53 2.39 4.48
CA GLN A 179 3.90 2.91 4.60
C GLN A 179 4.30 3.14 6.07
N LYS A 180 3.37 3.68 6.86
CA LYS A 180 3.56 3.82 8.32
C LYS A 180 3.75 2.45 9.00
N GLY A 181 2.94 1.47 8.65
CA GLY A 181 3.01 0.11 9.19
C GLY A 181 4.33 -0.57 8.86
N LEU A 182 4.77 -0.50 7.60
CA LEU A 182 6.07 -1.04 7.19
C LEU A 182 7.22 -0.38 7.94
N ARG A 183 7.17 0.96 8.15
CA ARG A 183 8.15 1.64 8.98
C ARG A 183 8.13 1.16 10.43
N MET A 184 6.96 0.94 11.01
CA MET A 184 6.84 0.41 12.37
C MET A 184 7.46 -0.99 12.47
N LEU A 185 7.14 -1.90 11.54
CA LEU A 185 7.71 -3.24 11.47
C LEU A 185 9.24 -3.20 11.32
N ARG A 186 9.76 -2.39 10.38
CA ARG A 186 11.21 -2.19 10.19
C ARG A 186 11.89 -1.73 11.48
N ASN A 187 11.33 -0.71 12.14
CA ASN A 187 11.89 -0.16 13.37
C ASN A 187 11.80 -1.14 14.56
N ALA A 188 10.80 -2.04 14.56
CA ALA A 188 10.71 -3.15 15.50
C ALA A 188 11.69 -4.29 15.18
N GLY A 189 12.49 -4.16 14.11
CA GLY A 189 13.51 -5.12 13.72
C GLY A 189 13.01 -6.23 12.81
N ALA A 190 11.85 -6.08 12.17
CA ALA A 190 11.42 -7.00 11.11
C ALA A 190 12.43 -7.01 9.97
N ARG A 191 12.63 -8.18 9.40
CA ARG A 191 13.38 -8.40 8.15
C ARG A 191 12.44 -8.79 7.01
N VAL A 192 11.27 -9.31 7.36
CA VAL A 192 10.23 -9.74 6.44
C VAL A 192 8.92 -9.07 6.82
N ALA A 193 8.19 -8.57 5.83
CA ALA A 193 6.82 -8.11 6.00
C ALA A 193 5.92 -8.83 4.98
N VAL A 194 4.80 -9.35 5.46
CA VAL A 194 3.80 -10.03 4.62
C VAL A 194 2.52 -9.19 4.62
N ILE A 195 2.04 -8.82 3.44
CA ILE A 195 0.91 -7.91 3.29
C ILE A 195 -0.23 -8.52 2.47
N GLU A 196 -1.46 -8.39 2.97
CA GLU A 196 -2.66 -8.73 2.22
C GLU A 196 -2.97 -7.66 1.18
N MET A 197 -2.95 -8.04 -0.11
CA MET A 197 -3.30 -7.16 -1.22
C MET A 197 -4.66 -7.54 -1.80
N SER A 198 -5.71 -6.87 -1.35
CA SER A 198 -7.06 -7.02 -1.90
C SER A 198 -7.16 -6.42 -3.30
N SER A 199 -8.11 -6.89 -4.11
CA SER A 199 -8.36 -6.31 -5.44
C SER A 199 -8.70 -4.82 -5.39
N ILE A 200 -9.49 -4.41 -4.39
CA ILE A 200 -9.82 -3.00 -4.16
C ILE A 200 -8.57 -2.20 -3.78
N GLY A 201 -7.70 -2.76 -2.94
CA GLY A 201 -6.43 -2.10 -2.57
C GLY A 201 -5.48 -1.95 -3.75
N LEU A 202 -5.43 -2.94 -4.65
CA LEU A 202 -4.66 -2.89 -5.89
C LEU A 202 -5.25 -1.88 -6.89
N ASP A 203 -6.57 -1.90 -7.10
CA ASP A 203 -7.27 -0.95 -7.97
C ASP A 203 -7.11 0.51 -7.51
N GLN A 204 -7.08 0.73 -6.20
CA GLN A 204 -6.88 2.05 -5.59
C GLN A 204 -5.38 2.42 -5.41
N HIS A 205 -4.47 1.71 -6.05
CA HIS A 205 -3.03 1.99 -6.03
C HIS A 205 -2.41 2.07 -4.62
N ARG A 206 -3.03 1.40 -3.60
CA ARG A 206 -2.60 1.52 -2.21
C ARG A 206 -1.18 1.04 -1.96
N GLY A 207 -0.68 0.12 -2.80
CA GLY A 207 0.68 -0.40 -2.78
C GLY A 207 1.56 0.04 -3.95
N ALA A 208 1.19 1.09 -4.71
CA ALA A 208 1.86 1.44 -5.98
C ALA A 208 3.37 1.73 -5.85
N ALA A 209 3.80 2.32 -4.74
CA ALA A 209 5.22 2.61 -4.49
C ALA A 209 5.90 1.58 -3.57
N LEU A 210 5.29 0.41 -3.37
CA LEU A 210 5.92 -0.67 -2.61
C LEU A 210 6.80 -1.51 -3.52
N LYS A 211 7.95 -1.90 -3.00
CA LYS A 211 8.86 -2.82 -3.68
C LYS A 211 8.61 -4.24 -3.16
N PHE A 212 7.84 -5.01 -3.91
CA PHE A 212 7.56 -6.39 -3.58
C PHE A 212 8.69 -7.30 -4.08
N ASN A 213 9.27 -8.12 -3.18
CA ASN A 213 10.21 -9.19 -3.56
C ASN A 213 9.45 -10.43 -4.05
N SER A 214 8.29 -10.71 -3.46
CA SER A 214 7.49 -11.88 -3.84
C SER A 214 6.01 -11.54 -3.92
N ALA A 215 5.32 -12.14 -4.90
CA ALA A 215 3.87 -12.08 -5.05
C ALA A 215 3.27 -13.49 -4.98
N VAL A 216 2.18 -13.65 -4.22
CA VAL A 216 1.48 -14.93 -4.04
C VAL A 216 0.06 -14.83 -4.52
N PHE A 217 -0.37 -15.75 -5.38
CA PHE A 217 -1.75 -15.92 -5.82
C PHE A 217 -2.37 -17.17 -5.20
N THR A 218 -3.46 -16.99 -4.46
CA THR A 218 -4.15 -18.09 -3.81
C THR A 218 -5.28 -18.69 -4.66
N ASN A 219 -6.23 -17.88 -5.09
CA ASN A 219 -7.37 -18.29 -5.94
C ASN A 219 -8.17 -17.08 -6.44
N LEU A 220 -9.01 -17.32 -7.47
CA LEU A 220 -9.97 -16.36 -8.00
C LEU A 220 -11.36 -17.01 -8.08
N THR A 221 -12.27 -16.56 -7.22
CA THR A 221 -13.69 -16.93 -7.28
C THR A 221 -14.55 -15.67 -7.29
N ARG A 222 -15.84 -15.79 -7.56
CA ARG A 222 -16.75 -14.64 -7.66
C ARG A 222 -16.87 -13.93 -6.32
N ASP A 223 -16.46 -12.65 -6.29
CA ASP A 223 -16.54 -11.76 -5.13
C ASP A 223 -16.41 -10.30 -5.57
N HIS A 224 -16.85 -9.34 -4.76
CA HIS A 224 -16.69 -7.89 -4.97
C HIS A 224 -17.12 -7.34 -6.33
N LEU A 225 -18.09 -7.99 -7.02
CA LEU A 225 -18.55 -7.52 -8.34
C LEU A 225 -19.35 -6.22 -8.25
N GLU A 226 -19.92 -5.89 -7.09
CA GLU A 226 -20.53 -4.59 -6.82
C GLU A 226 -19.52 -3.45 -6.92
N TYR A 227 -18.24 -3.72 -6.69
CA TYR A 227 -17.13 -2.77 -6.84
C TYR A 227 -16.53 -2.81 -8.24
N HIS A 228 -16.16 -4.00 -8.74
CA HIS A 228 -15.40 -4.17 -9.98
C HIS A 228 -16.27 -4.19 -11.25
N GLY A 229 -17.58 -4.41 -11.12
CA GLY A 229 -18.50 -4.56 -12.24
C GLY A 229 -18.51 -5.97 -12.82
N ASP A 230 -17.38 -6.52 -13.21
CA ASP A 230 -17.27 -7.87 -13.74
C ASP A 230 -16.04 -8.65 -13.25
N MET A 231 -15.96 -9.93 -13.67
CA MET A 231 -14.85 -10.82 -13.27
C MET A 231 -13.54 -10.49 -13.98
N LEU A 232 -13.55 -9.82 -15.13
CA LEU A 232 -12.33 -9.47 -15.86
C LEU A 232 -11.60 -8.33 -15.14
N ASP A 233 -12.31 -7.30 -14.73
CA ASP A 233 -11.75 -6.19 -13.97
C ASP A 233 -11.27 -6.66 -12.60
N TYR A 234 -12.04 -7.52 -11.92
CA TYR A 234 -11.62 -8.13 -10.65
C TYR A 234 -10.33 -8.93 -10.79
N ALA A 235 -10.22 -9.76 -11.82
CA ALA A 235 -9.04 -10.55 -12.12
C ALA A 235 -7.82 -9.68 -12.48
N ARG A 236 -8.04 -8.64 -13.33
CA ARG A 236 -7.01 -7.68 -13.73
C ARG A 236 -6.39 -6.99 -12.52
N CYS A 237 -7.22 -6.53 -11.57
CA CYS A 237 -6.73 -5.91 -10.36
C CYS A 237 -5.82 -6.86 -9.55
N LYS A 238 -6.19 -8.14 -9.38
CA LYS A 238 -5.31 -9.08 -8.69
C LYS A 238 -4.02 -9.38 -9.46
N LYS A 239 -4.10 -9.48 -10.78
CA LYS A 239 -2.95 -9.72 -11.65
C LYS A 239 -1.92 -8.59 -11.58
N SER A 240 -2.34 -7.34 -11.35
CA SER A 240 -1.42 -6.19 -11.28
C SER A 240 -0.34 -6.33 -10.21
N LEU A 241 -0.56 -7.12 -9.16
CA LEU A 241 0.49 -7.40 -8.16
C LEU A 241 1.70 -8.10 -8.77
N PHE A 242 1.50 -8.91 -9.83
CA PHE A 242 2.57 -9.67 -10.51
C PHE A 242 3.33 -8.85 -11.54
N SER A 243 2.90 -7.62 -11.79
CA SER A 243 3.59 -6.63 -12.62
C SER A 243 4.27 -5.55 -11.78
N ALA A 244 4.34 -5.71 -10.44
CA ALA A 244 4.99 -4.76 -9.56
C ALA A 244 6.49 -4.70 -9.84
N GLY A 245 7.05 -3.49 -9.89
CA GLY A 245 8.48 -3.30 -10.15
C GLY A 245 9.34 -3.93 -9.06
N GLY A 246 10.43 -4.60 -9.45
CA GLY A 246 11.37 -5.22 -8.52
C GLY A 246 10.95 -6.60 -8.00
N LEU A 247 9.89 -7.21 -8.56
CA LEU A 247 9.46 -8.55 -8.19
C LEU A 247 10.54 -9.58 -8.57
N GLU A 248 10.96 -10.38 -7.59
CA GLU A 248 11.99 -11.41 -7.76
C GLU A 248 11.37 -12.79 -7.93
N SER A 249 10.21 -13.03 -7.30
CA SER A 249 9.54 -14.33 -7.39
C SER A 249 8.02 -14.23 -7.36
N ALA A 250 7.37 -15.18 -8.00
CA ALA A 250 5.93 -15.37 -8.01
C ALA A 250 5.57 -16.78 -7.55
N VAL A 251 4.57 -16.90 -6.67
CA VAL A 251 4.04 -18.18 -6.19
C VAL A 251 2.58 -18.29 -6.64
N VAL A 252 2.28 -19.27 -7.49
CA VAL A 252 0.99 -19.35 -8.17
C VAL A 252 0.32 -20.70 -7.97
N ASN A 253 -0.97 -20.68 -7.60
CA ASN A 253 -1.79 -21.87 -7.46
C ASN A 253 -2.25 -22.41 -8.83
N LEU A 254 -1.68 -23.51 -9.30
CA LEU A 254 -2.07 -24.11 -10.58
C LEU A 254 -3.46 -24.76 -10.58
N ASP A 255 -4.05 -25.00 -9.41
CA ASP A 255 -5.41 -25.56 -9.33
C ASP A 255 -6.49 -24.54 -9.72
N ASP A 256 -6.13 -23.26 -9.77
CA ASP A 256 -7.03 -22.19 -10.20
C ASP A 256 -6.85 -21.90 -11.70
N PRO A 257 -7.95 -21.86 -12.49
CA PRO A 257 -7.86 -21.62 -13.92
C PRO A 257 -7.23 -20.28 -14.32
N PHE A 258 -7.31 -19.27 -13.46
CA PHE A 258 -6.75 -17.94 -13.73
C PHE A 258 -5.21 -17.90 -13.66
N SER A 259 -4.58 -18.93 -13.09
CA SER A 259 -3.11 -19.04 -12.99
C SER A 259 -2.41 -18.88 -14.32
N GLY A 260 -2.98 -19.44 -15.40
CA GLY A 260 -2.42 -19.35 -16.75
C GLY A 260 -2.27 -17.91 -17.24
N GLU A 261 -3.23 -17.03 -16.91
CA GLU A 261 -3.17 -15.62 -17.31
C GLU A 261 -2.12 -14.83 -16.52
N ILE A 262 -1.86 -15.20 -15.25
CA ILE A 262 -0.77 -14.62 -14.46
C ILE A 262 0.57 -15.05 -15.03
N ILE A 263 0.76 -16.35 -15.26
CA ILE A 263 2.03 -16.95 -15.72
C ILE A 263 2.41 -16.42 -17.12
N LYS A 264 1.42 -16.28 -18.01
CA LYS A 264 1.64 -15.80 -19.39
C LYS A 264 2.22 -14.38 -19.47
N GLU A 265 1.84 -13.51 -18.54
CA GLU A 265 2.27 -12.10 -18.51
C GLU A 265 3.37 -11.83 -17.50
N LEU A 266 3.83 -12.86 -16.78
CA LEU A 266 4.92 -12.72 -15.82
C LEU A 266 6.22 -12.37 -16.54
N ASP A 267 6.97 -11.42 -16.01
CA ASP A 267 8.29 -11.07 -16.51
C ASP A 267 9.20 -12.33 -16.48
N PRO A 268 9.91 -12.65 -17.59
CA PRO A 268 10.78 -13.83 -17.68
C PRO A 268 11.88 -13.89 -16.61
N ASP A 269 12.29 -12.75 -16.07
CA ASP A 269 13.33 -12.68 -15.02
C ASP A 269 12.76 -12.99 -13.63
N VAL A 270 11.43 -13.01 -13.47
CA VAL A 270 10.77 -13.38 -12.20
C VAL A 270 10.74 -14.90 -12.03
N LYS A 271 11.30 -15.38 -10.93
CA LYS A 271 11.32 -16.80 -10.62
C LYS A 271 9.91 -17.31 -10.29
N LEU A 272 9.37 -18.16 -11.16
CA LEU A 272 8.06 -18.77 -10.95
C LEU A 272 8.15 -20.01 -10.05
N TRP A 273 7.35 -20.00 -8.99
CA TRP A 273 7.03 -21.17 -8.17
C TRP A 273 5.56 -21.50 -8.31
N THR A 274 5.25 -22.79 -8.47
CA THR A 274 3.86 -23.24 -8.59
C THR A 274 3.54 -24.27 -7.52
N TYR A 275 2.29 -24.29 -7.06
CA TYR A 275 1.82 -25.35 -6.18
C TYR A 275 0.47 -25.90 -6.65
N SER A 276 0.22 -27.18 -6.37
CA SER A 276 -0.98 -27.88 -6.81
C SER A 276 -1.28 -29.12 -6.00
N LYS A 277 -2.54 -29.50 -5.95
CA LYS A 277 -3.05 -30.80 -5.53
C LYS A 277 -3.45 -31.68 -6.71
N LYS A 278 -3.54 -31.12 -7.93
CA LYS A 278 -4.01 -31.80 -9.14
C LYS A 278 -2.90 -32.07 -10.13
N TYR A 279 -1.88 -31.21 -10.18
CA TYR A 279 -0.84 -31.24 -11.22
C TYR A 279 0.52 -31.62 -10.64
N PRO A 280 0.98 -32.88 -10.83
CA PRO A 280 2.27 -33.35 -10.29
C PRO A 280 3.49 -32.60 -10.81
N ALA A 281 3.38 -31.90 -11.92
CA ALA A 281 4.43 -31.07 -12.52
C ALA A 281 4.63 -29.72 -11.81
N ALA A 282 3.81 -29.38 -10.81
CA ALA A 282 3.99 -28.18 -10.01
C ALA A 282 5.31 -28.22 -9.23
N SER A 283 5.91 -27.06 -8.95
CA SER A 283 7.13 -26.95 -8.13
C SER A 283 6.94 -27.56 -6.74
N ILE A 284 5.72 -27.47 -6.20
CA ILE A 284 5.31 -28.11 -4.94
C ILE A 284 3.99 -28.84 -5.22
N TYR A 285 4.00 -30.15 -5.06
CA TYR A 285 2.83 -31.00 -5.26
C TYR A 285 2.44 -31.69 -3.96
N ALA A 286 1.16 -31.59 -3.60
CA ALA A 286 0.61 -32.32 -2.43
C ALA A 286 -0.05 -33.62 -2.91
N ASP A 287 0.60 -34.75 -2.69
CA ASP A 287 0.14 -36.09 -3.10
C ASP A 287 -1.05 -36.59 -2.27
N LYS A 288 -1.08 -36.22 -0.98
CA LYS A 288 -2.17 -36.55 -0.05
C LYS A 288 -2.51 -35.34 0.82
N VAL A 289 -3.79 -34.98 0.85
CA VAL A 289 -4.34 -33.89 1.68
C VAL A 289 -5.46 -34.45 2.55
#